data_c28fdfc50b5ed79a6fe61a4567d07a5e
#
_entry.id   c28fdfc50b5ed79a6fe61a4567d07a5e
#
_cell.length_a   1.000
_cell.length_b   1.000
_cell.length_c   1.000
_cell.angle_alpha   90.00
_cell.angle_beta   90.00
_cell.angle_gamma   90.00
#
_symmetry.space_group_name_H-M   'P 1'
#
loop_
_entity.id
_entity.type
_entity.pdbx_description
1 polymer ?
#
loop_
_entity_poly.entity_id
_entity_poly.type
_entity_poly.pdbx_seq_one_letter_code
_entity_poly.pdbx_strand_id
1 'polypeptide(L)'
;MFCTGIFFLLLHTSFFNTVYAGKVLVWPTDASHFLNLKIILDNLANRSHEVTVLLYSAVLLPGADTNKDSSLRYEHFEVPFTKEENEKFLEEFLSLWIFDVPDMSYWAFYQKMKELVSKKQKLEKHMCDGVLKNKTLLKKLEDEKFDVLISDPLIPCGELIAEVLGLPFVYSLRFSMANSMERLCGHLPSPFSYVPGAMAELTDKMSFVERWKNINFYLFQDILFYFMYSRTWDGYYREALV
;
A
#
# COMPACT_ATOMS: atom_id res chain seq x y z
N MET A 1 44.08 -33.36 19.23
CA MET A 1 44.04 -32.62 17.95
C MET A 1 42.80 -32.91 17.07
N PHE A 2 41.87 -33.79 17.43
CA PHE A 2 40.68 -34.11 16.63
C PHE A 2 39.43 -33.26 16.96
N CYS A 3 39.34 -32.67 18.15
CA CYS A 3 38.16 -31.88 18.54
C CYS A 3 38.09 -30.47 17.93
N THR A 4 39.22 -29.87 17.58
CA THR A 4 39.24 -28.51 16.98
C THR A 4 38.80 -28.48 15.52
N GLY A 5 39.00 -29.56 14.76
CA GLY A 5 38.59 -29.64 13.36
C GLY A 5 37.06 -29.77 13.19
N ILE A 6 36.41 -30.51 14.10
CA ILE A 6 34.96 -30.69 14.07
C ILE A 6 34.21 -29.40 14.45
N PHE A 7 34.77 -28.62 15.37
CA PHE A 7 34.20 -27.32 15.77
C PHE A 7 34.28 -26.29 14.65
N PHE A 8 35.35 -26.26 13.87
CA PHE A 8 35.47 -25.41 12.68
C PHE A 8 34.55 -25.85 11.54
N LEU A 9 34.30 -27.16 11.35
CA LEU A 9 33.36 -27.65 10.35
C LEU A 9 31.94 -27.32 10.73
N LEU A 10 31.54 -27.42 12.00
CA LEU A 10 30.22 -27.05 12.49
C LEU A 10 29.98 -25.54 12.44
N LEU A 11 31.00 -24.71 12.69
CA LEU A 11 30.92 -23.27 12.50
C LEU A 11 30.76 -22.90 11.02
N HIS A 12 31.44 -23.57 10.10
CA HIS A 12 31.27 -23.33 8.67
C HIS A 12 29.89 -23.72 8.14
N THR A 13 29.30 -24.79 8.63
CA THR A 13 27.94 -25.20 8.23
C THR A 13 26.85 -24.26 8.80
N SER A 14 27.13 -23.58 9.91
CA SER A 14 26.21 -22.59 10.50
C SER A 14 26.19 -21.24 9.78
N PHE A 15 27.21 -20.92 8.99
CA PHE A 15 27.31 -19.67 8.23
C PHE A 15 26.78 -19.77 6.78
N PHE A 16 26.50 -20.96 6.27
CA PHE A 16 25.75 -21.10 5.04
C PHE A 16 24.24 -21.11 5.36
N ASN A 17 23.71 -19.98 5.84
CA ASN A 17 22.32 -19.67 5.58
C ASN A 17 22.22 -19.56 4.06
N THR A 18 21.80 -20.62 3.42
CA THR A 18 21.33 -20.56 2.04
C THR A 18 20.23 -19.51 2.02
N VAL A 19 20.55 -18.32 1.53
CA VAL A 19 19.55 -17.29 1.27
C VAL A 19 18.70 -17.86 0.16
N TYR A 20 17.57 -18.48 0.50
CA TYR A 20 16.61 -18.94 -0.47
C TYR A 20 16.00 -17.72 -1.15
N ALA A 21 15.95 -17.78 -2.46
CA ALA A 21 15.15 -16.83 -3.24
C ALA A 21 13.69 -16.97 -2.82
N GLY A 22 13.12 -15.90 -2.30
CA GLY A 22 11.71 -15.88 -1.87
C GLY A 22 10.80 -15.45 -3.01
N LYS A 23 9.50 -15.76 -2.89
CA LYS A 23 8.44 -15.36 -3.80
C LYS A 23 7.64 -14.22 -3.20
N VAL A 24 7.60 -13.11 -3.91
CA VAL A 24 6.98 -11.86 -3.46
C VAL A 24 5.76 -11.56 -4.31
N LEU A 25 4.60 -11.44 -3.69
CA LEU A 25 3.39 -10.92 -4.31
C LEU A 25 3.29 -9.42 -4.05
N VAL A 26 2.86 -8.63 -5.02
CA VAL A 26 2.79 -7.18 -4.90
C VAL A 26 1.39 -6.69 -5.25
N TRP A 27 0.78 -5.93 -4.32
CA TRP A 27 -0.42 -5.13 -4.54
C TRP A 27 -0.01 -3.67 -4.69
N PRO A 28 0.13 -3.15 -5.91
CA PRO A 28 0.69 -1.83 -6.16
C PRO A 28 -0.36 -0.73 -6.09
N THR A 29 0.12 0.49 -5.92
CA THR A 29 -0.61 1.73 -6.23
C THR A 29 -0.07 2.32 -7.53
N ASP A 30 -0.90 3.03 -8.27
CA ASP A 30 -0.56 3.60 -9.58
C ASP A 30 0.47 4.75 -9.54
N ALA A 31 0.89 5.14 -10.72
CA ALA A 31 1.70 6.31 -11.00
C ALA A 31 3.02 6.36 -10.20
N SER A 32 3.26 7.47 -9.54
CA SER A 32 4.53 7.76 -8.85
C SER A 32 4.79 6.86 -7.62
N HIS A 33 3.75 6.28 -7.02
CA HIS A 33 3.91 5.31 -5.94
C HIS A 33 4.55 4.03 -6.46
N PHE A 34 4.03 3.49 -7.56
CA PHE A 34 4.63 2.32 -8.19
C PHE A 34 6.07 2.56 -8.66
N LEU A 35 6.37 3.74 -9.22
CA LEU A 35 7.73 4.04 -9.65
C LEU A 35 8.75 3.96 -8.52
N ASN A 36 8.38 4.45 -7.32
CA ASN A 36 9.24 4.32 -6.14
C ASN A 36 9.34 2.87 -5.66
N LEU A 37 8.21 2.16 -5.59
CA LEU A 37 8.17 0.75 -5.19
C LEU A 37 8.96 -0.11 -6.16
N LYS A 38 8.88 0.16 -7.46
CA LYS A 38 9.58 -0.58 -8.52
C LYS A 38 11.09 -0.66 -8.30
N ILE A 39 11.71 0.40 -7.76
CA ILE A 39 13.14 0.39 -7.43
C ILE A 39 13.45 -0.72 -6.40
N ILE A 40 12.58 -0.91 -5.41
CA ILE A 40 12.71 -1.96 -4.40
C ILE A 40 12.49 -3.33 -5.05
N LEU A 41 11.45 -3.46 -5.89
CA LEU A 41 11.10 -4.72 -6.56
C LEU A 41 12.21 -5.17 -7.53
N ASP A 42 12.77 -4.26 -8.32
CA ASP A 42 13.89 -4.55 -9.21
C ASP A 42 15.13 -5.02 -8.41
N ASN A 43 15.40 -4.42 -7.24
CA ASN A 43 16.48 -4.87 -6.37
C ASN A 43 16.23 -6.26 -5.77
N LEU A 44 14.98 -6.60 -5.43
CA LEU A 44 14.61 -7.95 -4.98
C LEU A 44 14.82 -8.96 -6.11
N ALA A 45 14.33 -8.65 -7.31
CA ALA A 45 14.51 -9.52 -8.48
C ALA A 45 16.00 -9.71 -8.83
N ASN A 46 16.81 -8.66 -8.76
CA ASN A 46 18.26 -8.73 -8.96
C ASN A 46 18.99 -9.60 -7.89
N ARG A 47 18.34 -9.81 -6.74
CA ARG A 47 18.81 -10.75 -5.70
C ARG A 47 18.21 -12.14 -5.82
N SER A 48 17.66 -12.45 -6.99
CA SER A 48 17.05 -13.73 -7.35
C SER A 48 15.72 -14.05 -6.68
N HIS A 49 15.02 -13.07 -6.08
CA HIS A 49 13.65 -13.24 -5.63
C HIS A 49 12.69 -13.25 -6.84
N GLU A 50 11.67 -14.10 -6.80
CA GLU A 50 10.59 -14.09 -7.78
C GLU A 50 9.54 -13.05 -7.38
N VAL A 51 9.38 -12.01 -8.16
CA VAL A 51 8.45 -10.91 -7.86
C VAL A 51 7.29 -10.92 -8.86
N THR A 52 6.07 -11.04 -8.34
CA THR A 52 4.82 -11.01 -9.13
C THR A 52 3.97 -9.82 -8.73
N VAL A 53 3.66 -8.95 -9.68
CA VAL A 53 2.87 -7.74 -9.47
C VAL A 53 1.47 -7.94 -10.01
N LEU A 54 0.44 -7.73 -9.20
CA LEU A 54 -0.95 -7.75 -9.61
C LEU A 54 -1.30 -6.45 -10.33
N LEU A 55 -1.80 -6.55 -11.57
CA LEU A 55 -2.20 -5.39 -12.35
C LEU A 55 -3.64 -5.52 -12.82
N TYR A 56 -4.45 -4.51 -12.53
CA TYR A 56 -5.81 -4.44 -13.07
C TYR A 56 -5.82 -3.88 -14.49
N SER A 57 -6.84 -4.24 -15.28
CA SER A 57 -6.93 -3.91 -16.72
C SER A 57 -6.94 -2.41 -17.03
N ALA A 58 -7.38 -1.57 -16.08
CA ALA A 58 -7.45 -0.11 -16.21
C ALA A 58 -6.27 0.63 -15.54
N VAL A 59 -5.14 -0.02 -15.35
CA VAL A 59 -3.95 0.54 -14.68
C VAL A 59 -3.35 1.73 -15.43
N LEU A 60 -2.89 2.75 -14.68
CA LEU A 60 -2.25 3.96 -15.23
C LEU A 60 -0.72 3.93 -15.12
N LEU A 61 -0.12 2.77 -15.36
CA LEU A 61 1.34 2.61 -15.28
C LEU A 61 1.97 2.78 -16.66
N PRO A 62 2.86 3.76 -16.85
CA PRO A 62 3.64 3.85 -18.07
C PRO A 62 4.52 2.60 -18.24
N GLY A 63 4.35 1.89 -19.33
CA GLY A 63 5.21 0.74 -19.68
C GLY A 63 4.83 -0.58 -19.01
N ALA A 64 3.70 -0.69 -18.31
CA ALA A 64 3.22 -1.98 -17.80
C ALA A 64 2.91 -2.98 -18.92
N ASP A 65 2.56 -2.49 -20.12
CA ASP A 65 2.21 -3.31 -21.28
C ASP A 65 3.43 -3.75 -22.14
N THR A 66 4.64 -3.26 -21.84
CA THR A 66 5.81 -3.43 -22.74
C THR A 66 6.90 -4.34 -22.19
N ASN A 67 6.65 -5.09 -21.12
CA ASN A 67 7.70 -5.76 -20.34
C ASN A 67 8.23 -7.08 -20.92
N LYS A 68 8.82 -7.04 -22.10
CA LYS A 68 9.67 -8.16 -22.56
C LYS A 68 11.03 -8.25 -21.85
N ASP A 69 11.47 -7.14 -21.22
CA ASP A 69 12.78 -7.03 -20.55
C ASP A 69 12.72 -6.82 -19.03
N SER A 70 11.54 -6.98 -18.40
CA SER A 70 11.41 -6.81 -16.96
C SER A 70 11.74 -8.10 -16.22
N SER A 71 12.53 -7.98 -15.14
CA SER A 71 12.77 -9.04 -14.18
C SER A 71 11.55 -9.33 -13.30
N LEU A 72 10.48 -8.53 -13.42
CA LEU A 72 9.22 -8.66 -12.69
C LEU A 72 8.20 -9.43 -13.53
N ARG A 73 7.45 -10.32 -12.89
CA ARG A 73 6.27 -10.94 -13.48
C ARG A 73 5.06 -10.07 -13.23
N TYR A 74 4.15 -10.00 -14.21
CA TYR A 74 2.88 -9.27 -14.08
C TYR A 74 1.72 -10.24 -14.23
N GLU A 75 0.81 -10.21 -13.27
CA GLU A 75 -0.43 -10.98 -13.27
C GLU A 75 -1.59 -10.02 -13.44
N HIS A 76 -2.31 -10.16 -14.57
CA HIS A 76 -3.38 -9.25 -14.94
C HIS A 76 -4.74 -9.76 -14.48
N PHE A 77 -5.60 -8.85 -14.05
CA PHE A 77 -6.99 -9.14 -13.73
C PHE A 77 -7.94 -8.04 -14.24
N GLU A 78 -9.17 -8.41 -14.51
CA GLU A 78 -10.17 -7.51 -15.06
C GLU A 78 -10.89 -6.72 -13.98
N VAL A 79 -11.23 -5.46 -14.30
CA VAL A 79 -12.07 -4.58 -13.48
C VAL A 79 -13.21 -4.00 -14.33
N PRO A 80 -14.39 -3.67 -13.73
CA PRO A 80 -15.57 -3.21 -14.46
C PRO A 80 -15.55 -1.69 -14.76
N PHE A 81 -14.38 -1.11 -14.94
CA PHE A 81 -14.18 0.28 -15.36
C PHE A 81 -13.02 0.39 -16.34
N THR A 82 -13.03 1.44 -17.15
CA THR A 82 -12.03 1.61 -18.20
C THR A 82 -10.84 2.44 -17.74
N LYS A 83 -9.78 2.44 -18.53
CA LYS A 83 -8.61 3.27 -18.31
C LYS A 83 -8.95 4.75 -18.35
N GLU A 84 -9.82 5.15 -19.28
CA GLU A 84 -10.29 6.53 -19.44
C GLU A 84 -11.10 7.00 -18.22
N GLU A 85 -11.89 6.11 -17.61
CA GLU A 85 -12.63 6.42 -16.38
C GLU A 85 -11.67 6.62 -15.19
N ASN A 86 -10.61 5.83 -15.10
CA ASN A 86 -9.57 5.96 -14.09
C ASN A 86 -8.75 7.24 -14.29
N GLU A 87 -8.35 7.55 -15.53
CA GLU A 87 -7.68 8.80 -15.89
C GLU A 87 -8.51 10.02 -15.50
N LYS A 88 -9.79 10.01 -15.87
CA LYS A 88 -10.73 11.09 -15.54
C LYS A 88 -10.87 11.29 -14.02
N PHE A 89 -10.95 10.20 -13.25
CA PHE A 89 -10.96 10.30 -11.79
C PHE A 89 -9.68 10.96 -11.26
N LEU A 90 -8.52 10.57 -11.78
CA LEU A 90 -7.23 11.16 -11.39
C LEU A 90 -7.16 12.64 -11.75
N GLU A 91 -7.63 13.02 -12.94
CA GLU A 91 -7.72 14.43 -13.36
C GLU A 91 -8.62 15.25 -12.44
N GLU A 92 -9.82 14.74 -12.11
CA GLU A 92 -10.75 15.41 -11.18
C GLU A 92 -10.10 15.60 -9.79
N PHE A 93 -9.38 14.58 -9.31
CA PHE A 93 -8.69 14.62 -8.02
C PHE A 93 -7.54 15.64 -8.02
N LEU A 94 -6.71 15.63 -9.05
CA LEU A 94 -5.59 16.58 -9.17
C LEU A 94 -6.08 18.02 -9.38
N SER A 95 -7.11 18.20 -10.22
CA SER A 95 -7.71 19.51 -10.47
C SER A 95 -8.22 20.16 -9.18
N LEU A 96 -8.89 19.39 -8.34
CA LEU A 96 -9.35 19.88 -7.03
C LEU A 96 -8.20 20.48 -6.23
N TRP A 97 -7.10 19.74 -6.08
CA TRP A 97 -5.97 20.19 -5.24
C TRP A 97 -5.15 21.31 -5.85
N ILE A 98 -4.99 21.34 -7.16
CA ILE A 98 -4.12 22.30 -7.85
C ILE A 98 -4.85 23.61 -8.13
N PHE A 99 -6.10 23.55 -8.52
CA PHE A 99 -6.82 24.72 -9.05
C PHE A 99 -8.01 25.16 -8.18
N ASP A 100 -8.79 24.22 -7.63
CA ASP A 100 -10.08 24.58 -7.05
C ASP A 100 -9.99 24.96 -5.57
N VAL A 101 -9.14 24.26 -4.78
CA VAL A 101 -9.03 24.43 -3.32
C VAL A 101 -8.77 25.89 -2.89
N PRO A 102 -7.90 26.66 -3.56
CA PRO A 102 -7.62 28.05 -3.15
C PRO A 102 -8.85 28.95 -3.12
N ASP A 103 -9.82 28.71 -3.99
CA ASP A 103 -11.01 29.54 -4.19
C ASP A 103 -12.29 28.94 -3.58
N MET A 104 -12.19 27.75 -2.94
CA MET A 104 -13.37 27.06 -2.41
C MET A 104 -13.69 27.49 -0.97
N SER A 105 -15.00 27.56 -0.67
CA SER A 105 -15.43 27.59 0.73
C SER A 105 -15.22 26.22 1.39
N TYR A 106 -15.03 26.18 2.72
CA TYR A 106 -14.91 24.91 3.46
C TYR A 106 -16.04 23.92 3.20
N TRP A 107 -17.26 24.41 3.04
CA TRP A 107 -18.41 23.58 2.74
C TRP A 107 -18.36 22.97 1.34
N ALA A 108 -18.03 23.77 0.34
CA ALA A 108 -17.85 23.31 -1.04
C ALA A 108 -16.73 22.27 -1.13
N PHE A 109 -15.59 22.53 -0.50
CA PHE A 109 -14.48 21.56 -0.39
C PHE A 109 -14.94 20.26 0.25
N TYR A 110 -15.64 20.31 1.39
CA TYR A 110 -16.14 19.10 2.06
C TYR A 110 -17.04 18.27 1.15
N GLN A 111 -17.99 18.89 0.45
CA GLN A 111 -18.89 18.19 -0.47
C GLN A 111 -18.12 17.56 -1.64
N LYS A 112 -17.17 18.27 -2.22
CA LYS A 112 -16.36 17.77 -3.33
C LYS A 112 -15.46 16.62 -2.89
N MET A 113 -14.82 16.75 -1.74
CA MET A 113 -14.01 15.68 -1.14
C MET A 113 -14.85 14.42 -0.86
N LYS A 114 -16.03 14.58 -0.29
CA LYS A 114 -16.95 13.45 -0.04
C LYS A 114 -17.31 12.71 -1.33
N GLU A 115 -17.60 13.46 -2.40
CA GLU A 115 -17.87 12.88 -3.73
C GLU A 115 -16.67 12.09 -4.25
N LEU A 116 -15.48 12.70 -4.27
CA LEU A 116 -14.26 12.07 -4.78
C LEU A 116 -13.85 10.84 -3.97
N VAL A 117 -13.94 10.91 -2.63
CA VAL A 117 -13.68 9.75 -1.76
C VAL A 117 -14.65 8.62 -2.05
N SER A 118 -15.94 8.92 -2.26
CA SER A 118 -16.93 7.90 -2.62
C SER A 118 -16.63 7.25 -3.97
N LYS A 119 -16.23 8.05 -4.97
CA LYS A 119 -15.79 7.53 -6.29
C LYS A 119 -14.55 6.65 -6.13
N LYS A 120 -13.52 7.12 -5.41
CA LYS A 120 -12.30 6.36 -5.13
C LYS A 120 -12.60 5.01 -4.49
N GLN A 121 -13.39 4.99 -3.41
CA GLN A 121 -13.76 3.76 -2.71
C GLN A 121 -14.49 2.77 -3.60
N LYS A 122 -15.32 3.26 -4.53
CA LYS A 122 -16.00 2.39 -5.50
C LYS A 122 -15.00 1.73 -6.46
N LEU A 123 -14.06 2.49 -7.03
CA LEU A 123 -13.01 1.96 -7.90
C LEU A 123 -12.14 0.93 -7.15
N GLU A 124 -11.70 1.27 -5.94
CA GLU A 124 -10.89 0.38 -5.11
C GLU A 124 -11.61 -0.93 -4.76
N LYS A 125 -12.91 -0.89 -4.45
CA LYS A 125 -13.71 -2.10 -4.22
C LYS A 125 -13.79 -2.97 -5.47
N HIS A 126 -13.93 -2.38 -6.64
CA HIS A 126 -13.90 -3.12 -7.90
C HIS A 126 -12.54 -3.79 -8.15
N MET A 127 -11.45 -3.10 -7.81
CA MET A 127 -10.11 -3.70 -7.89
C MET A 127 -9.97 -4.89 -6.93
N CYS A 128 -10.44 -4.72 -5.71
CA CYS A 128 -10.44 -5.75 -4.68
C CYS A 128 -11.28 -6.97 -5.12
N ASP A 129 -12.50 -6.73 -5.63
CA ASP A 129 -13.40 -7.76 -6.17
C ASP A 129 -12.77 -8.51 -7.35
N GLY A 130 -12.02 -7.84 -8.20
CA GLY A 130 -11.32 -8.42 -9.34
C GLY A 130 -10.34 -9.53 -8.96
N VAL A 131 -9.79 -9.47 -7.75
CA VAL A 131 -8.94 -10.54 -7.18
C VAL A 131 -9.77 -11.48 -6.33
N LEU A 132 -10.47 -10.99 -5.31
CA LEU A 132 -11.10 -11.83 -4.28
C LEU A 132 -12.30 -12.64 -4.79
N LYS A 133 -13.04 -12.13 -5.77
CA LYS A 133 -14.15 -12.86 -6.42
C LYS A 133 -13.71 -13.72 -7.62
N ASN A 134 -12.47 -13.58 -8.06
CA ASN A 134 -11.91 -14.39 -9.15
C ASN A 134 -11.28 -15.67 -8.61
N LYS A 135 -12.11 -16.71 -8.50
CA LYS A 135 -11.69 -18.02 -7.96
C LYS A 135 -10.51 -18.65 -8.72
N THR A 136 -10.43 -18.41 -10.04
CA THR A 136 -9.34 -18.94 -10.86
C THR A 136 -8.03 -18.24 -10.52
N LEU A 137 -8.05 -16.92 -10.38
CA LEU A 137 -6.89 -16.15 -9.99
C LEU A 137 -6.45 -16.48 -8.57
N LEU A 138 -7.38 -16.50 -7.60
CA LEU A 138 -7.04 -16.86 -6.22
C LEU A 138 -6.38 -18.25 -6.14
N LYS A 139 -6.97 -19.24 -6.82
CA LYS A 139 -6.39 -20.59 -6.85
C LYS A 139 -4.98 -20.60 -7.43
N LYS A 140 -4.75 -19.84 -8.50
CA LYS A 140 -3.41 -19.67 -9.08
C LYS A 140 -2.42 -19.05 -8.09
N LEU A 141 -2.84 -17.98 -7.38
CA LEU A 141 -2.00 -17.31 -6.39
C LEU A 141 -1.68 -18.22 -5.19
N GLU A 142 -2.64 -19.03 -4.72
CA GLU A 142 -2.42 -20.04 -3.68
C GLU A 142 -1.41 -21.12 -4.12
N ASP A 143 -1.53 -21.61 -5.36
CA ASP A 143 -0.67 -22.67 -5.90
C ASP A 143 0.77 -22.19 -6.13
N GLU A 144 0.98 -20.87 -6.35
CA GLU A 144 2.30 -20.24 -6.50
C GLU A 144 3.10 -20.22 -5.18
N LYS A 145 2.44 -20.27 -4.01
CA LYS A 145 3.06 -20.29 -2.67
C LYS A 145 4.02 -19.13 -2.45
N PHE A 146 3.49 -17.93 -2.41
CA PHE A 146 4.25 -16.73 -2.06
C PHE A 146 4.68 -16.75 -0.60
N ASP A 147 5.80 -16.08 -0.29
CA ASP A 147 6.34 -15.96 1.06
C ASP A 147 5.87 -14.68 1.77
N VAL A 148 5.57 -13.64 1.00
CA VAL A 148 5.17 -12.32 1.51
C VAL A 148 4.38 -11.54 0.47
N LEU A 149 3.46 -10.69 0.94
CA LEU A 149 2.80 -9.67 0.12
C LEU A 149 3.34 -8.28 0.46
N ILE A 150 3.75 -7.51 -0.56
CA ILE A 150 4.09 -6.08 -0.41
C ILE A 150 2.94 -5.25 -0.94
N SER A 151 2.45 -4.31 -0.13
CA SER A 151 1.34 -3.42 -0.47
C SER A 151 1.69 -1.96 -0.20
N ASP A 152 1.09 -1.07 -0.98
CA ASP A 152 1.01 0.35 -0.64
C ASP A 152 -0.38 0.62 -0.04
N PRO A 153 -0.49 1.07 1.22
CA PRO A 153 -1.77 1.22 1.90
C PRO A 153 -2.63 2.37 1.36
N LEU A 154 -2.16 3.13 0.36
CA LEU A 154 -2.97 4.15 -0.30
C LEU A 154 -4.15 3.53 -1.07
N ILE A 155 -3.98 2.30 -1.57
CA ILE A 155 -5.06 1.48 -2.11
C ILE A 155 -5.29 0.31 -1.16
N PRO A 156 -6.42 0.26 -0.44
CA PRO A 156 -6.78 -0.85 0.44
C PRO A 156 -6.85 -2.19 -0.31
N CYS A 157 -7.00 -3.28 0.43
CA CYS A 157 -7.16 -4.66 -0.03
C CYS A 157 -5.88 -5.51 -0.05
N GLY A 158 -4.68 -4.92 -0.11
CA GLY A 158 -3.45 -5.71 -0.08
C GLY A 158 -3.37 -6.60 1.16
N GLU A 159 -3.66 -6.06 2.33
CA GLU A 159 -3.73 -6.78 3.60
C GLU A 159 -4.84 -7.85 3.62
N LEU A 160 -5.98 -7.60 2.98
CA LEU A 160 -7.07 -8.55 2.87
C LEU A 160 -6.71 -9.72 1.94
N ILE A 161 -6.05 -9.44 0.81
CA ILE A 161 -5.51 -10.49 -0.08
C ILE A 161 -4.47 -11.32 0.66
N ALA A 162 -3.60 -10.68 1.44
CA ALA A 162 -2.61 -11.39 2.25
C ALA A 162 -3.27 -12.32 3.27
N GLU A 163 -4.30 -11.86 3.98
CA GLU A 163 -5.07 -12.66 4.93
C GLU A 163 -5.75 -13.86 4.27
N VAL A 164 -6.41 -13.65 3.13
CA VAL A 164 -7.07 -14.74 2.37
C VAL A 164 -6.08 -15.78 1.89
N LEU A 165 -4.87 -15.37 1.49
CA LEU A 165 -3.81 -16.28 1.04
C LEU A 165 -2.94 -16.83 2.19
N GLY A 166 -3.18 -16.41 3.44
CA GLY A 166 -2.37 -16.79 4.61
C GLY A 166 -0.93 -16.29 4.56
N LEU A 167 -0.69 -15.11 3.98
CA LEU A 167 0.64 -14.53 3.80
C LEU A 167 0.92 -13.43 4.83
N PRO A 168 2.16 -13.32 5.33
CA PRO A 168 2.60 -12.09 5.96
C PRO A 168 2.62 -10.96 4.95
N PHE A 169 2.37 -9.71 5.40
CA PHE A 169 2.43 -8.56 4.51
C PHE A 169 3.30 -7.43 5.04
N VAL A 170 3.79 -6.60 4.14
CA VAL A 170 4.62 -5.44 4.41
C VAL A 170 4.05 -4.23 3.69
N TYR A 171 3.86 -3.12 4.39
CA TYR A 171 3.52 -1.85 3.76
C TYR A 171 4.75 -1.11 3.26
N SER A 172 4.68 -0.65 2.02
CA SER A 172 5.64 0.28 1.42
C SER A 172 5.01 1.67 1.35
N LEU A 173 5.39 2.55 2.24
CA LEU A 173 4.88 3.91 2.32
C LEU A 173 5.80 4.87 1.57
N ARG A 174 5.27 5.54 0.56
CA ARG A 174 5.99 6.62 -0.11
C ARG A 174 6.01 7.90 0.74
N PHE A 175 4.93 8.14 1.46
CA PHE A 175 4.79 9.24 2.42
C PHE A 175 3.86 8.80 3.56
N SER A 176 3.96 9.49 4.70
CA SER A 176 3.06 9.25 5.82
C SER A 176 1.71 9.94 5.62
N MET A 177 0.61 9.21 5.85
CA MET A 177 -0.73 9.79 5.91
C MET A 177 -1.06 10.13 7.37
N ALA A 178 -0.59 11.30 7.83
CA ALA A 178 -0.77 11.78 9.20
C ALA A 178 -0.32 10.76 10.28
N ASN A 179 0.65 9.93 9.95
CA ASN A 179 1.15 8.85 10.77
C ASN A 179 0.08 7.81 11.18
N SER A 180 -1.08 7.77 10.49
CA SER A 180 -2.18 6.88 10.86
C SER A 180 -1.84 5.42 10.63
N MET A 181 -1.24 5.09 9.48
CA MET A 181 -0.84 3.71 9.17
C MET A 181 0.27 3.24 10.09
N GLU A 182 1.27 4.07 10.33
CA GLU A 182 2.38 3.77 11.23
C GLU A 182 1.90 3.51 12.66
N ARG A 183 0.96 4.32 13.16
CA ARG A 183 0.44 4.18 14.53
C ARG A 183 -0.57 3.06 14.67
N LEU A 184 -1.57 3.01 13.78
CA LEU A 184 -2.72 2.11 13.93
C LEU A 184 -2.44 0.69 13.43
N CYS A 185 -1.62 0.56 12.37
CA CYS A 185 -1.26 -0.75 11.83
C CYS A 185 0.14 -1.20 12.27
N GLY A 186 1.12 -0.29 12.22
CA GLY A 186 2.50 -0.59 12.58
C GLY A 186 2.82 -0.49 14.07
N HIS A 187 1.90 0.02 14.89
CA HIS A 187 2.09 0.29 16.33
C HIS A 187 3.35 1.11 16.64
N LEU A 188 3.80 1.94 15.69
CA LEU A 188 4.97 2.79 15.88
C LEU A 188 4.61 3.98 16.78
N PRO A 189 5.48 4.34 17.73
CA PRO A 189 5.24 5.46 18.61
C PRO A 189 5.32 6.77 17.82
N SER A 190 4.31 7.63 17.97
CA SER A 190 4.29 9.00 17.45
C SER A 190 3.98 9.98 18.58
N PRO A 191 4.94 10.29 19.45
CA PRO A 191 4.73 11.21 20.56
C PRO A 191 4.38 12.62 20.07
N PHE A 192 3.18 13.08 20.35
CA PHE A 192 2.62 14.34 19.86
C PHE A 192 3.41 15.57 20.30
N SER A 193 4.28 15.44 21.29
CA SER A 193 5.09 16.53 21.82
C SER A 193 6.26 16.96 20.93
N TYR A 194 6.71 16.07 20.04
CA TYR A 194 7.85 16.34 19.14
C TYR A 194 7.76 15.66 17.77
N VAL A 195 6.78 14.76 17.54
CA VAL A 195 6.50 14.21 16.21
C VAL A 195 5.37 15.01 15.60
N PRO A 196 5.61 15.84 14.55
CA PRO A 196 4.54 16.55 13.88
C PRO A 196 3.65 15.59 13.10
N GLY A 197 2.36 15.84 13.10
CA GLY A 197 1.45 15.16 12.18
C GLY A 197 1.84 15.45 10.75
N ALA A 198 1.84 14.45 9.88
CA ALA A 198 2.15 14.66 8.47
C ALA A 198 1.21 15.71 7.86
N MET A 199 1.74 16.68 7.14
CA MET A 199 1.04 17.83 6.57
C MET A 199 0.59 18.92 7.60
N ALA A 200 1.02 18.83 8.86
CA ALA A 200 0.66 19.85 9.87
C ALA A 200 1.51 21.13 9.82
N GLU A 201 2.50 21.19 8.92
CA GLU A 201 3.45 22.31 8.78
C GLU A 201 4.17 22.70 10.10
N LEU A 202 4.39 21.70 10.95
CA LEU A 202 5.09 21.83 12.23
C LEU A 202 6.45 21.15 12.16
N THR A 203 7.33 21.47 13.11
CA THR A 203 8.65 20.83 13.25
C THR A 203 8.74 20.02 14.54
N ASP A 204 9.82 19.28 14.75
CA ASP A 204 10.12 18.57 15.99
C ASP A 204 10.32 19.50 17.21
N LYS A 205 10.60 20.78 16.94
CA LYS A 205 10.76 21.81 17.98
C LYS A 205 9.50 22.66 18.06
N MET A 206 8.54 22.20 18.85
CA MET A 206 7.25 22.86 19.03
C MET A 206 7.16 23.63 20.34
N SER A 207 6.62 24.84 20.29
CA SER A 207 6.13 25.59 21.45
C SER A 207 4.91 24.87 22.06
N PHE A 208 4.46 25.32 23.22
CA PHE A 208 3.27 24.76 23.87
C PHE A 208 2.02 24.84 22.96
N VAL A 209 1.83 25.98 22.29
CA VAL A 209 0.67 26.21 21.39
C VAL A 209 0.75 25.30 20.17
N GLU A 210 1.93 25.11 19.60
CA GLU A 210 2.13 24.22 18.45
C GLU A 210 1.91 22.76 18.82
N ARG A 211 2.34 22.32 20.02
CA ARG A 211 2.03 20.97 20.53
C ARG A 211 0.53 20.77 20.69
N TRP A 212 -0.18 21.76 21.23
CA TRP A 212 -1.63 21.70 21.34
C TRP A 212 -2.31 21.63 19.97
N LYS A 213 -1.86 22.43 18.99
CA LYS A 213 -2.31 22.32 17.60
C LYS A 213 -2.04 20.93 17.03
N ASN A 214 -0.85 20.39 17.26
CA ASN A 214 -0.46 19.08 16.77
C ASN A 214 -1.36 17.97 17.32
N ILE A 215 -1.66 17.96 18.64
CA ILE A 215 -2.60 17.00 19.26
C ILE A 215 -3.97 17.08 18.60
N ASN A 216 -4.52 18.29 18.41
CA ASN A 216 -5.82 18.46 17.76
C ASN A 216 -5.79 18.01 16.28
N PHE A 217 -4.67 18.23 15.59
CA PHE A 217 -4.47 17.77 14.22
C PHE A 217 -4.51 16.22 14.16
N TYR A 218 -3.81 15.53 15.04
CA TYR A 218 -3.85 14.07 15.13
C TYR A 218 -5.26 13.55 15.39
N LEU A 219 -5.96 14.13 16.39
CA LEU A 219 -7.35 13.76 16.69
C LEU A 219 -8.28 13.97 15.49
N PHE A 220 -8.13 15.09 14.80
CA PHE A 220 -8.90 15.35 13.57
C PHE A 220 -8.62 14.32 12.49
N GLN A 221 -7.36 13.99 12.25
CA GLN A 221 -6.95 13.01 11.25
C GLN A 221 -7.46 11.59 11.60
N ASP A 222 -7.42 11.20 12.88
CA ASP A 222 -7.94 9.90 13.33
C ASP A 222 -9.45 9.80 13.12
N ILE A 223 -10.19 10.86 13.46
CA ILE A 223 -11.63 10.94 13.22
C ILE A 223 -11.93 10.86 11.72
N LEU A 224 -11.19 11.64 10.91
CA LEU A 224 -11.34 11.63 9.46
C LEU A 224 -11.06 10.24 8.87
N PHE A 225 -9.96 9.62 9.28
CA PHE A 225 -9.60 8.27 8.86
C PHE A 225 -10.66 7.24 9.22
N TYR A 226 -11.19 7.28 10.45
CA TYR A 226 -12.24 6.38 10.89
C TYR A 226 -13.51 6.51 10.03
N PHE A 227 -13.99 7.73 9.80
CA PHE A 227 -15.23 7.94 9.03
C PHE A 227 -15.06 7.72 7.54
N MET A 228 -13.90 8.06 6.98
CA MET A 228 -13.67 7.97 5.53
C MET A 228 -13.19 6.57 5.10
N TYR A 229 -12.46 5.87 5.95
CA TYR A 229 -11.86 4.57 5.62
C TYR A 229 -12.42 3.43 6.46
N SER A 230 -12.10 3.37 7.75
CA SER A 230 -12.37 2.20 8.59
C SER A 230 -13.83 1.76 8.51
N ARG A 231 -14.76 2.68 8.72
CA ARG A 231 -16.20 2.36 8.70
C ARG A 231 -16.69 1.77 7.38
N THR A 232 -16.11 2.19 6.27
CA THR A 232 -16.49 1.72 4.91
C THR A 232 -15.87 0.37 4.59
N TRP A 233 -14.61 0.17 4.98
CA TRP A 233 -13.86 -1.02 4.65
C TRP A 233 -14.09 -2.16 5.65
N ASP A 234 -14.33 -1.89 6.93
CA ASP A 234 -14.61 -2.93 7.93
C ASP A 234 -15.80 -3.83 7.55
N GLY A 235 -16.86 -3.24 6.95
CA GLY A 235 -18.00 -4.00 6.43
C GLY A 235 -17.59 -4.91 5.29
N TYR A 236 -16.86 -4.36 4.32
CA TYR A 236 -16.38 -5.08 3.14
C TYR A 236 -15.42 -6.23 3.50
N TYR A 237 -14.47 -5.98 4.41
CA TYR A 237 -13.50 -6.99 4.85
C TYR A 237 -14.18 -8.15 5.59
N ARG A 238 -15.18 -7.85 6.43
CA ARG A 238 -15.98 -8.90 7.09
C ARG A 238 -16.74 -9.79 6.10
N GLU A 239 -17.30 -9.20 5.05
CA GLU A 239 -17.99 -9.97 4.00
C GLU A 239 -17.03 -10.86 3.19
N ALA A 240 -15.82 -10.38 2.95
CA ALA A 240 -14.83 -11.09 2.14
C ALA A 240 -14.16 -12.26 2.90
N LEU A 241 -14.17 -12.24 4.24
CA LEU A 241 -13.54 -13.27 5.08
C LEU A 241 -14.52 -14.36 5.55
N VAL A 242 -15.80 -14.26 5.19
CA VAL A 242 -16.85 -15.27 5.48
C VAL A 242 -17.07 -16.18 4.29
#